data_f7ffb4ee2cb4bad4d30024a82b67fba9
#
_entry.id   f7ffb4ee2cb4bad4d30024a82b67fba9
#
_cell.length_a   1.000
_cell.length_b   1.000
_cell.length_c   1.000
_cell.angle_alpha   90.00
_cell.angle_beta   90.00
_cell.angle_gamma   90.00
#
_symmetry.space_group_name_H-M   'P 1'
#
loop_
_entity.id
_entity.type
_entity.pdbx_description
1 polymer ?
#
loop_
_entity_poly.entity_id
_entity_poly.type
_entity_poly.pdbx_seq_one_letter_code
_entity_poly.pdbx_strand_id
1 'polypeptide(L)'
;MSGNRAVIALLDRAQTDSDAGQSEAAGASLERALRIEPRNPWLWFELAQLRLAQGQYAQAITLARKSNSFSGRQYRVQAENWRVIARARVSQGDAAGADQAFKRASDLEQQAGAEKDRDAGFHAQ
;
A
#
# COMPACT_ATOMS: atom_id res chain seq x y z
N MET A 1 3.96 9.55 4.59
CA MET A 1 2.87 10.25 3.89
C MET A 1 3.36 11.55 3.29
N SER A 2 2.55 12.21 2.52
CA SER A 2 2.97 13.42 1.80
C SER A 2 2.59 14.69 2.55
N GLY A 3 3.46 15.73 2.47
CA GLY A 3 3.13 17.08 2.88
C GLY A 3 2.59 17.96 1.76
N ASN A 4 2.52 17.43 0.53
CA ASN A 4 2.04 18.19 -0.63
C ASN A 4 0.51 18.33 -0.57
N ARG A 5 0.04 19.59 -0.58
CA ARG A 5 -1.40 19.87 -0.44
C ARG A 5 -2.24 19.27 -1.58
N ALA A 6 -1.72 19.32 -2.81
CA ALA A 6 -2.43 18.78 -3.96
C ALA A 6 -2.55 17.25 -3.85
N VAL A 7 -1.49 16.57 -3.40
CA VAL A 7 -1.51 15.12 -3.18
C VAL A 7 -2.49 14.76 -2.07
N ILE A 8 -2.47 15.50 -0.96
CA ILE A 8 -3.41 15.25 0.16
C ILE A 8 -4.85 15.39 -0.31
N ALA A 9 -5.16 16.45 -1.07
CA ALA A 9 -6.50 16.68 -1.60
C ALA A 9 -6.94 15.55 -2.55
N LEU A 10 -6.02 15.08 -3.40
CA LEU A 10 -6.30 13.98 -4.31
C LEU A 10 -6.51 12.65 -3.58
N LEU A 11 -5.75 12.39 -2.51
CA LEU A 11 -5.95 11.21 -1.66
C LEU A 11 -7.32 11.24 -0.96
N ASP A 12 -7.70 12.39 -0.42
CA ASP A 12 -9.02 12.56 0.22
C ASP A 12 -10.14 12.33 -0.78
N ARG A 13 -9.99 12.87 -1.98
CA ARG A 13 -10.98 12.70 -3.06
C ARG A 13 -11.06 11.23 -3.48
N ALA A 14 -9.92 10.57 -3.63
CA ALA A 14 -9.89 9.16 -3.98
C ALA A 14 -10.59 8.31 -2.93
N GLN A 15 -10.38 8.61 -1.65
CA GLN A 15 -11.03 7.89 -0.54
C GLN A 15 -12.55 8.10 -0.58
N THR A 16 -13.00 9.33 -0.77
CA THR A 16 -14.42 9.66 -0.87
C THR A 16 -15.07 8.91 -2.04
N ASP A 17 -14.43 8.94 -3.20
CA ASP A 17 -14.95 8.25 -4.39
C ASP A 17 -14.97 6.74 -4.20
N SER A 18 -13.93 6.18 -3.58
CA SER A 18 -13.85 4.75 -3.28
C SER A 18 -14.97 4.32 -2.34
N ASP A 19 -15.21 5.10 -1.28
CA ASP A 19 -16.28 4.82 -0.31
C ASP A 19 -17.66 4.89 -0.95
N ALA A 20 -17.82 5.73 -1.99
CA ALA A 20 -19.05 5.86 -2.75
C ALA A 20 -19.18 4.81 -3.87
N GLY A 21 -18.23 3.89 -4.00
CA GLY A 21 -18.23 2.88 -5.03
C GLY A 21 -17.80 3.37 -6.41
N GLN A 22 -17.23 4.58 -6.49
CA GLN A 22 -16.78 5.18 -7.74
C GLN A 22 -15.28 4.89 -7.97
N SER A 23 -14.98 3.63 -8.27
CA SER A 23 -13.61 3.14 -8.34
C SER A 23 -12.78 3.79 -9.46
N GLU A 24 -13.39 4.07 -10.61
CA GLU A 24 -12.67 4.70 -11.72
C GLU A 24 -12.28 6.14 -11.39
N ALA A 25 -13.17 6.90 -10.75
CA ALA A 25 -12.88 8.26 -10.31
C ALA A 25 -11.78 8.25 -9.24
N ALA A 26 -11.83 7.30 -8.32
CA ALA A 26 -10.78 7.13 -7.30
C ALA A 26 -9.42 6.84 -7.95
N GLY A 27 -9.39 5.94 -8.92
CA GLY A 27 -8.17 5.61 -9.67
C GLY A 27 -7.59 6.81 -10.40
N ALA A 28 -8.44 7.61 -11.03
CA ALA A 28 -8.01 8.82 -11.74
C ALA A 28 -7.35 9.82 -10.80
N SER A 29 -7.90 10.02 -9.60
CA SER A 29 -7.33 10.91 -8.58
C SER A 29 -5.97 10.39 -8.10
N LEU A 30 -5.84 9.08 -7.88
CA LEU A 30 -4.56 8.47 -7.48
C LEU A 30 -3.50 8.59 -8.57
N GLU A 31 -3.88 8.40 -9.84
CA GLU A 31 -2.97 8.56 -10.97
C GLU A 31 -2.48 10.01 -11.09
N ARG A 32 -3.36 10.97 -10.85
CA ARG A 32 -2.96 12.39 -10.82
C ARG A 32 -1.99 12.66 -9.68
N ALA A 33 -2.23 12.11 -8.50
CA ALA A 33 -1.31 12.23 -7.37
C ALA A 33 0.06 11.64 -7.70
N LEU A 34 0.09 10.50 -8.38
CA LEU A 34 1.33 9.85 -8.81
C LEU A 34 2.11 10.66 -9.84
N ARG A 35 1.45 11.49 -10.65
CA ARG A 35 2.17 12.42 -11.53
C ARG A 35 2.90 13.51 -10.75
N ILE A 36 2.38 13.88 -9.60
CA ILE A 36 3.01 14.88 -8.72
C ILE A 36 4.13 14.23 -7.90
N GLU A 37 3.88 13.05 -7.34
CA GLU A 37 4.85 12.32 -6.51
C GLU A 37 5.01 10.87 -7.00
N PRO A 38 5.75 10.64 -8.10
CA PRO A 38 5.82 9.31 -8.71
C PRO A 38 6.57 8.27 -7.88
N ARG A 39 7.31 8.69 -6.86
CA ARG A 39 8.09 7.78 -5.99
C ARG A 39 7.48 7.63 -4.60
N ASN A 40 6.27 8.14 -4.38
CA ASN A 40 5.60 7.99 -3.09
C ASN A 40 5.00 6.59 -2.99
N PRO A 41 5.56 5.70 -2.13
CA PRO A 41 5.09 4.32 -2.05
C PRO A 41 3.64 4.20 -1.58
N TRP A 42 3.16 5.12 -0.75
CA TRP A 42 1.78 5.09 -0.26
C TRP A 42 0.77 5.29 -1.39
N LEU A 43 1.12 6.08 -2.41
CA LEU A 43 0.25 6.28 -3.58
C LEU A 43 0.17 5.00 -4.42
N TRP A 44 1.29 4.33 -4.64
CA TRP A 44 1.31 3.05 -5.34
C TRP A 44 0.52 1.98 -4.58
N PHE A 45 0.66 1.96 -3.24
CA PHE A 45 -0.10 1.05 -2.39
C PHE A 45 -1.61 1.31 -2.50
N GLU A 46 -2.05 2.57 -2.41
CA GLU A 46 -3.47 2.92 -2.52
C GLU A 46 -4.05 2.47 -3.87
N LEU A 47 -3.30 2.67 -4.95
CA LEU A 47 -3.72 2.22 -6.27
C LEU A 47 -3.77 0.68 -6.35
N ALA A 48 -2.80 0.00 -5.74
CA ALA A 48 -2.79 -1.47 -5.68
C ALA A 48 -4.03 -1.98 -4.95
N GLN A 49 -4.37 -1.38 -3.82
CA GLN A 49 -5.52 -1.75 -3.01
C GLN A 49 -6.82 -1.54 -3.79
N LEU A 50 -6.92 -0.45 -4.53
CA LEU A 50 -8.07 -0.18 -5.38
C LEU A 50 -8.23 -1.26 -6.47
N ARG A 51 -7.14 -1.63 -7.14
CA ARG A 51 -7.18 -2.67 -8.18
C ARG A 51 -7.55 -4.03 -7.60
N LEU A 52 -7.07 -4.33 -6.38
CA LEU A 52 -7.47 -5.54 -5.67
C LEU A 52 -9.00 -5.59 -5.46
N ALA A 53 -9.58 -4.48 -4.99
CA ALA A 53 -11.01 -4.37 -4.76
C ALA A 53 -11.82 -4.52 -6.06
N GLN A 54 -11.24 -4.13 -7.20
CA GLN A 54 -11.85 -4.28 -8.53
C GLN A 54 -11.68 -5.68 -9.12
N GLY A 55 -11.03 -6.60 -8.40
CA GLY A 55 -10.77 -7.96 -8.91
C GLY A 55 -9.62 -8.03 -9.92
N GLN A 56 -8.83 -6.98 -10.04
CA GLN A 56 -7.68 -6.93 -10.96
C GLN A 56 -6.42 -7.39 -10.22
N TYR A 57 -6.35 -8.69 -9.95
CA TYR A 57 -5.37 -9.27 -9.03
C TYR A 57 -3.93 -9.17 -9.52
N ALA A 58 -3.67 -9.50 -10.77
CA ALA A 58 -2.33 -9.41 -11.35
C ALA A 58 -1.81 -7.97 -11.33
N GLN A 59 -2.68 -7.02 -11.66
CA GLN A 59 -2.33 -5.60 -11.65
C GLN A 59 -2.06 -5.11 -10.22
N ALA A 60 -2.89 -5.55 -9.26
CA ALA A 60 -2.69 -5.20 -7.84
C ALA A 60 -1.32 -5.66 -7.34
N ILE A 61 -0.91 -6.88 -7.69
CA ILE A 61 0.40 -7.41 -7.33
C ILE A 61 1.52 -6.56 -7.95
N THR A 62 1.42 -6.22 -9.22
CA THR A 62 2.41 -5.39 -9.90
C THR A 62 2.56 -4.03 -9.23
N LEU A 63 1.44 -3.39 -8.89
CA LEU A 63 1.44 -2.08 -8.24
C LEU A 63 1.99 -2.15 -6.81
N ALA A 64 1.66 -3.19 -6.06
CA ALA A 64 2.20 -3.40 -4.73
C ALA A 64 3.73 -3.59 -4.76
N ARG A 65 4.23 -4.33 -5.74
CA ARG A 65 5.68 -4.49 -5.95
C ARG A 65 6.34 -3.17 -6.33
N LYS A 66 5.66 -2.36 -7.13
CA LYS A 66 6.15 -1.03 -7.49
C LYS A 66 6.27 -0.15 -6.24
N SER A 67 5.26 -0.19 -5.38
CA SER A 67 5.32 0.50 -4.09
C SER A 67 6.53 0.04 -3.28
N ASN A 68 6.76 -1.26 -3.18
CA ASN A 68 7.90 -1.81 -2.44
C ASN A 68 9.23 -1.30 -3.00
N SER A 69 9.34 -1.10 -4.31
CA SER A 69 10.58 -0.62 -4.93
C SER A 69 10.94 0.81 -4.51
N PHE A 70 9.96 1.58 -4.03
CA PHE A 70 10.16 2.97 -3.58
C PHE A 70 10.11 3.12 -2.06
N SER A 71 9.91 2.04 -1.32
CA SER A 71 9.60 2.15 0.11
C SER A 71 10.84 2.21 1.01
N GLY A 72 12.02 1.87 0.50
CA GLY A 72 13.23 1.90 1.31
C GLY A 72 13.06 1.09 2.60
N ARG A 73 13.21 1.78 3.75
CA ARG A 73 13.04 1.17 5.08
C ARG A 73 11.67 1.46 5.70
N GLN A 74 10.70 1.84 4.89
CA GLN A 74 9.35 2.06 5.36
C GLN A 74 8.62 0.73 5.49
N TYR A 75 8.86 0.02 6.60
CA TYR A 75 8.38 -1.35 6.80
C TYR A 75 6.85 -1.44 6.85
N ARG A 76 6.18 -0.39 7.31
CA ARG A 76 4.72 -0.38 7.41
C ARG A 76 4.05 -0.47 6.04
N VAL A 77 4.47 0.34 5.07
CA VAL A 77 3.90 0.28 3.73
C VAL A 77 4.28 -1.03 3.05
N GLN A 78 5.49 -1.54 3.29
CA GLN A 78 5.90 -2.83 2.75
C GLN A 78 4.99 -3.95 3.27
N ALA A 79 4.66 -3.95 4.56
CA ALA A 79 3.75 -4.94 5.14
C ALA A 79 2.38 -4.87 4.50
N GLU A 80 1.85 -3.67 4.30
CA GLU A 80 0.56 -3.48 3.64
C GLU A 80 0.58 -3.98 2.20
N ASN A 81 1.68 -3.73 1.46
CA ASN A 81 1.85 -4.23 0.10
C ASN A 81 1.84 -5.75 0.05
N TRP A 82 2.52 -6.41 1.00
CA TRP A 82 2.54 -7.86 1.04
C TRP A 82 1.18 -8.44 1.39
N ARG A 83 0.35 -7.73 2.17
CA ARG A 83 -1.04 -8.14 2.39
C ARG A 83 -1.88 -8.06 1.12
N VAL A 84 -1.69 -7.00 0.32
CA VAL A 84 -2.36 -6.89 -0.99
C VAL A 84 -1.97 -8.07 -1.87
N ILE A 85 -0.66 -8.36 -1.95
CA ILE A 85 -0.15 -9.49 -2.74
C ILE A 85 -0.76 -10.81 -2.25
N ALA A 86 -0.81 -11.02 -0.94
CA ALA A 86 -1.37 -12.23 -0.35
C ALA A 86 -2.85 -12.40 -0.70
N ARG A 87 -3.64 -11.36 -0.54
CA ARG A 87 -5.08 -11.39 -0.86
C ARG A 87 -5.32 -11.64 -2.34
N ALA A 88 -4.52 -11.01 -3.20
CA ALA A 88 -4.60 -11.25 -4.64
C ALA A 88 -4.31 -12.72 -4.96
N ARG A 89 -3.29 -13.30 -4.33
CA ARG A 89 -2.92 -14.71 -4.54
C ARG A 89 -3.99 -15.67 -4.04
N VAL A 90 -4.65 -15.36 -2.91
CA VAL A 90 -5.81 -16.14 -2.45
C VAL A 90 -6.87 -16.17 -3.54
N SER A 91 -7.21 -15.02 -4.09
CA SER A 91 -8.24 -14.90 -5.13
C SER A 91 -7.83 -15.60 -6.42
N GLN A 92 -6.53 -15.72 -6.69
CA GLN A 92 -5.99 -16.42 -7.85
C GLN A 92 -5.89 -17.95 -7.62
N GLY A 93 -6.22 -18.44 -6.42
CA GLY A 93 -6.12 -19.85 -6.10
C GLY A 93 -4.71 -20.30 -5.72
N ASP A 94 -3.79 -19.40 -5.47
CA ASP A 94 -2.41 -19.68 -5.10
C ASP A 94 -2.25 -19.63 -3.59
N ALA A 95 -2.67 -20.70 -2.91
CA ALA A 95 -2.66 -20.77 -1.45
C ALA A 95 -1.23 -20.70 -0.89
N ALA A 96 -0.29 -21.42 -1.50
CA ALA A 96 1.10 -21.44 -1.04
C ALA A 96 1.75 -20.06 -1.18
N GLY A 97 1.54 -19.39 -2.30
CA GLY A 97 2.06 -18.04 -2.52
C GLY A 97 1.42 -17.01 -1.59
N ALA A 98 0.13 -17.19 -1.29
CA ALA A 98 -0.58 -16.35 -0.34
C ALA A 98 0.02 -16.48 1.07
N ASP A 99 0.26 -17.71 1.54
CA ASP A 99 0.84 -17.95 2.86
C ASP A 99 2.22 -17.33 2.99
N GLN A 100 3.06 -17.45 1.97
CA GLN A 100 4.37 -16.81 1.95
C GLN A 100 4.26 -15.29 2.06
N ALA A 101 3.32 -14.70 1.34
CA ALA A 101 3.11 -13.25 1.35
C ALA A 101 2.56 -12.77 2.70
N PHE A 102 1.64 -13.49 3.32
CA PHE A 102 1.14 -13.15 4.67
C PHE A 102 2.26 -13.24 5.72
N LYS A 103 3.10 -14.25 5.61
CA LYS A 103 4.25 -14.39 6.52
C LYS A 103 5.21 -13.21 6.35
N ARG A 104 5.49 -12.82 5.12
CA ARG A 104 6.34 -11.67 4.84
C ARG A 104 5.76 -10.40 5.45
N ALA A 105 4.46 -10.19 5.30
CA ALA A 105 3.77 -9.05 5.90
C ALA A 105 3.91 -9.03 7.42
N SER A 106 3.71 -10.19 8.06
CA SER A 106 3.84 -10.32 9.50
C SER A 106 5.27 -10.00 9.99
N ASP A 107 6.28 -10.50 9.30
CA ASP A 107 7.68 -10.23 9.63
C ASP A 107 7.99 -8.73 9.54
N LEU A 108 7.48 -8.06 8.51
CA LEU A 108 7.68 -6.63 8.31
C LEU A 108 6.95 -5.80 9.38
N GLU A 109 5.78 -6.24 9.81
CA GLU A 109 5.06 -5.59 10.92
C GLU A 109 5.85 -5.67 12.21
N GLN A 110 6.46 -6.82 12.47
CA GLN A 110 7.31 -6.98 13.64
C GLN A 110 8.51 -6.05 13.58
N GLN A 111 9.12 -5.89 12.40
CA GLN A 111 10.22 -4.95 12.21
C GLN A 111 9.78 -3.51 12.46
N ALA A 112 8.61 -3.12 11.95
CA ALA A 112 8.06 -1.79 12.17
C ALA A 112 7.77 -1.53 13.65
N GLY A 113 7.19 -2.53 14.35
CA GLY A 113 6.92 -2.45 15.77
C GLY A 113 8.20 -2.36 16.61
N ALA A 114 9.20 -3.18 16.29
CA ALA A 114 10.49 -3.17 16.99
C ALA A 114 11.21 -1.82 16.82
N GLU A 115 11.17 -1.25 15.62
CA GLU A 115 11.78 0.05 15.36
C GLU A 115 11.08 1.16 16.15
N LYS A 116 9.74 1.13 16.20
CA LYS A 116 8.95 2.08 16.99
C LYS A 116 9.25 1.95 18.48
N ASP A 117 9.36 0.73 18.99
CA ASP A 117 9.66 0.46 20.40
C ASP A 117 11.06 0.95 20.76
N ARG A 118 12.03 0.78 19.89
CA ARG A 118 13.38 1.30 20.09
C ARG A 118 13.40 2.83 20.17
N ASP A 119 12.66 3.49 19.28
CA ASP A 119 12.53 4.94 19.28
C ASP A 119 11.86 5.42 20.56
N ALA A 120 10.78 4.76 20.99
CA ALA A 120 10.09 5.09 22.25
C ALA A 120 11.00 4.88 23.45
N GLY A 121 11.75 3.78 23.50
CA GLY A 121 12.70 3.49 24.55
C GLY A 121 13.84 4.51 24.62
N PHE A 122 14.33 4.93 23.46
CA PHE A 122 15.36 5.95 23.37
C PHE A 122 14.87 7.30 23.93
N HIS A 123 13.66 7.69 23.60
CA HIS A 123 13.08 8.94 24.06
C HIS A 123 12.69 8.92 25.55
N ALA A 124 12.42 7.74 26.11
CA ALA A 124 12.08 7.58 27.51
C ALA A 124 13.27 7.74 28.46
N GLN A 125 14.49 7.69 27.94
CA GLN A 125 15.72 7.87 28.69
C GLN A 125 16.18 9.31 28.66
#